data_85e59a2316b0c53ef8af29f6bd30cf28
#
_entry.id   85e59a2316b0c53ef8af29f6bd30cf28
#
_cell.length_a   1.000
_cell.length_b   1.000
_cell.length_c   1.000
_cell.angle_alpha   90.00
_cell.angle_beta   90.00
_cell.angle_gamma   90.00
#
_symmetry.space_group_name_H-M   'P 1'
#
loop_
_entity.id
_entity.type
_entity.pdbx_description
1 polymer ?
#
loop_
_entity_poly.entity_id
_entity_poly.type
_entity_poly.pdbx_seq_one_letter_code
_entity_poly.pdbx_strand_id
1 'polypeptide(L)'
;MDTGTLWSAQIQGIWTLYASRLLRFDARYDAWYRPLLGLDGARQILEIGCGPGALAGALCRMYPEAAVTGIDRDRDFVSFAKAHVPRVDFLTGDATALPFPDDSFDATVSHTVSEHVETDAFFGEQYRVLRDGGICVVLSSRRGFSVPAPCLAMTETEKWFWDRLEPLPDPAAEYIARYPLDAQELPLAMEKYGFRDVRSGYVTIALTPDDPGTPADMAHAIIDEERYCMCEAVEAAKRKYPLVVTEEETAAVLSAIAEKFDRRVRQYDSGKRIWDTAVSVIQIVRGVKRWYDNTEKAQ
;
A
#
# COMPACT_ATOMS: atom_id res chain seq x y z
N MET A 1 15.91 -21.73 8.65
CA MET A 1 14.60 -21.17 8.35
C MET A 1 14.70 -19.70 8.70
N ASP A 2 14.78 -18.86 7.72
CA ASP A 2 14.79 -17.42 7.90
C ASP A 2 13.45 -17.01 8.53
N THR A 3 13.47 -16.61 9.79
CA THR A 3 12.32 -16.01 10.47
C THR A 3 12.19 -14.59 9.95
N GLY A 4 11.83 -14.46 8.67
CA GLY A 4 11.71 -13.17 8.00
C GLY A 4 10.93 -12.20 8.88
N THR A 5 11.46 -11.00 8.99
CA THR A 5 10.85 -9.86 9.67
C THR A 5 9.39 -9.76 9.27
N LEU A 6 8.48 -9.95 10.22
CA LEU A 6 7.07 -9.74 10.00
C LEU A 6 6.83 -8.24 9.87
N TRP A 7 6.37 -7.81 8.70
CA TRP A 7 6.12 -6.41 8.39
C TRP A 7 5.13 -5.80 9.39
N SER A 8 4.05 -6.54 9.70
CA SER A 8 3.01 -6.16 10.66
C SER A 8 3.53 -5.88 12.07
N ALA A 9 4.60 -6.57 12.49
CA ALA A 9 5.14 -6.43 13.82
C ALA A 9 6.19 -5.31 13.96
N GLN A 10 6.91 -5.00 12.87
CA GLN A 10 8.12 -4.16 12.94
C GLN A 10 8.06 -2.88 12.11
N ILE A 11 7.29 -2.87 11.03
CA ILE A 11 7.29 -1.77 10.06
C ILE A 11 5.99 -0.97 10.14
N GLN A 12 4.85 -1.64 9.94
CA GLN A 12 3.54 -0.97 9.88
C GLN A 12 2.44 -1.92 10.36
N GLY A 13 1.64 -1.49 11.32
CA GLY A 13 0.56 -2.28 11.88
C GLY A 13 -0.56 -2.60 10.90
N ILE A 14 -1.28 -3.66 11.22
CA ILE A 14 -2.30 -4.23 10.34
C ILE A 14 -3.42 -3.22 10.05
N TRP A 15 -3.96 -2.60 11.10
CA TRP A 15 -5.10 -1.68 10.99
C TRP A 15 -4.74 -0.39 10.26
N THR A 16 -3.59 0.19 10.54
CA THR A 16 -3.13 1.42 9.87
C THR A 16 -2.89 1.19 8.40
N LEU A 17 -2.26 0.06 8.04
CA LEU A 17 -2.07 -0.31 6.64
C LEU A 17 -3.42 -0.54 5.95
N TYR A 18 -4.33 -1.28 6.60
CA TYR A 18 -5.65 -1.57 6.05
C TYR A 18 -6.49 -0.31 5.84
N ALA A 19 -6.63 0.53 6.86
CA ALA A 19 -7.38 1.78 6.80
C ALA A 19 -6.82 2.73 5.73
N SER A 20 -5.50 2.90 5.71
CA SER A 20 -4.81 3.71 4.70
C SER A 20 -5.10 3.22 3.27
N ARG A 21 -5.11 1.91 3.04
CA ARG A 21 -5.39 1.33 1.73
C ARG A 21 -6.87 1.41 1.37
N LEU A 22 -7.79 1.22 2.33
CA LEU A 22 -9.23 1.38 2.08
C LEU A 22 -9.57 2.79 1.55
N LEU A 23 -8.97 3.84 2.11
CA LEU A 23 -9.17 5.21 1.66
C LEU A 23 -8.62 5.44 0.24
N ARG A 24 -7.48 4.83 -0.10
CA ARG A 24 -6.83 4.99 -1.41
C ARG A 24 -7.47 4.14 -2.51
N PHE A 25 -8.06 3.02 -2.15
CA PHE A 25 -8.79 2.13 -3.07
C PHE A 25 -10.30 2.18 -2.85
N ASP A 26 -10.83 3.31 -2.38
CA ASP A 26 -12.26 3.54 -2.25
C ASP A 26 -12.97 3.49 -3.60
N ALA A 27 -14.25 3.09 -3.60
CA ALA A 27 -15.05 2.94 -4.82
C ALA A 27 -15.16 4.21 -5.67
N ARG A 28 -15.00 5.40 -5.05
CA ARG A 28 -14.98 6.68 -5.76
C ARG A 28 -13.89 6.77 -6.82
N TYR A 29 -12.82 6.02 -6.64
CA TYR A 29 -11.67 6.03 -7.54
C TYR A 29 -11.69 4.89 -8.56
N ASP A 30 -12.66 3.97 -8.52
CA ASP A 30 -12.73 2.82 -9.43
C ASP A 30 -12.70 3.23 -10.91
N ALA A 31 -13.41 4.31 -11.26
CA ALA A 31 -13.45 4.84 -12.62
C ALA A 31 -12.07 5.35 -13.11
N TRP A 32 -11.17 5.70 -12.20
CA TRP A 32 -9.80 6.14 -12.53
C TRP A 32 -8.83 4.97 -12.57
N TYR A 33 -9.02 3.98 -11.67
CA TYR A 33 -8.16 2.80 -11.63
C TYR A 33 -8.40 1.85 -12.80
N ARG A 34 -9.66 1.50 -13.10
CA ARG A 34 -9.98 0.47 -14.09
C ARG A 34 -9.31 0.66 -15.46
N PRO A 35 -9.34 1.86 -16.11
CA PRO A 35 -8.69 2.05 -17.40
C PRO A 35 -7.16 1.88 -17.34
N LEU A 36 -6.54 2.23 -16.22
CA LEU A 36 -5.09 2.14 -16.01
C LEU A 36 -4.66 0.70 -15.69
N LEU A 37 -5.44 -0.02 -14.88
CA LEU A 37 -5.20 -1.43 -14.61
C LEU A 37 -5.39 -2.28 -15.88
N GLY A 38 -6.46 -2.02 -16.64
CA GLY A 38 -6.73 -2.67 -17.93
C GLY A 38 -7.00 -4.16 -17.81
N LEU A 39 -7.65 -4.61 -16.73
CA LEU A 39 -7.90 -6.03 -16.43
C LEU A 39 -9.30 -6.49 -16.87
N ASP A 40 -9.98 -5.74 -17.73
CA ASP A 40 -11.29 -6.15 -18.24
C ASP A 40 -11.17 -7.48 -18.99
N GLY A 41 -11.97 -8.47 -18.57
CA GLY A 41 -11.94 -9.83 -19.12
C GLY A 41 -11.00 -10.82 -18.37
N ALA A 42 -10.14 -10.35 -17.45
CA ALA A 42 -9.37 -11.25 -16.59
C ALA A 42 -10.30 -12.09 -15.71
N ARG A 43 -10.02 -13.39 -15.60
CA ARG A 43 -10.78 -14.34 -14.78
C ARG A 43 -10.01 -14.81 -13.55
N GLN A 44 -8.69 -14.82 -13.61
CA GLN A 44 -7.79 -15.23 -12.52
C GLN A 44 -6.81 -14.08 -12.26
N ILE A 45 -6.96 -13.39 -11.14
CA ILE A 45 -6.10 -12.27 -10.73
C ILE A 45 -5.33 -12.68 -9.47
N LEU A 46 -4.01 -12.52 -9.50
CA LEU A 46 -3.14 -12.70 -8.34
C LEU A 46 -2.67 -11.34 -7.82
N GLU A 47 -3.00 -11.00 -6.58
CA GLU A 47 -2.37 -9.88 -5.89
C GLU A 47 -1.16 -10.38 -5.09
N ILE A 48 0.02 -9.82 -5.39
CA ILE A 48 1.30 -10.16 -4.77
C ILE A 48 1.65 -9.08 -3.73
N GLY A 49 1.95 -9.53 -2.51
CA GLY A 49 2.12 -8.62 -1.36
C GLY A 49 0.80 -7.98 -0.96
N CYS A 50 -0.24 -8.81 -0.81
CA CYS A 50 -1.61 -8.34 -0.59
C CYS A 50 -1.82 -7.63 0.77
N GLY A 51 -0.86 -7.75 1.69
CA GLY A 51 -0.99 -7.19 3.03
C GLY A 51 -2.31 -7.60 3.69
N PRO A 52 -3.01 -6.67 4.37
CA PRO A 52 -4.30 -6.94 5.00
C PRO A 52 -5.50 -7.02 4.02
N GLY A 53 -5.28 -7.05 2.69
CA GLY A 53 -6.28 -7.40 1.69
C GLY A 53 -7.12 -6.25 1.13
N ALA A 54 -6.81 -5.01 1.40
CA ALA A 54 -7.66 -3.88 0.96
C ALA A 54 -7.74 -3.74 -0.57
N LEU A 55 -6.61 -3.87 -1.29
CA LEU A 55 -6.60 -3.82 -2.75
C LEU A 55 -7.26 -5.07 -3.35
N ALA A 56 -7.05 -6.27 -2.76
CA ALA A 56 -7.76 -7.48 -3.19
C ALA A 56 -9.29 -7.30 -3.14
N GLY A 57 -9.79 -6.70 -2.07
CA GLY A 57 -11.21 -6.35 -1.96
C GLY A 57 -11.66 -5.35 -3.03
N ALA A 58 -10.85 -4.36 -3.35
CA ALA A 58 -11.12 -3.42 -4.42
C ALA A 58 -11.09 -4.09 -5.80
N LEU A 59 -10.17 -5.02 -6.05
CA LEU A 59 -10.12 -5.82 -7.28
C LEU A 59 -11.39 -6.67 -7.45
N CYS A 60 -11.86 -7.34 -6.38
CA CYS A 60 -13.14 -8.07 -6.40
C CYS A 60 -14.33 -7.17 -6.73
N ARG A 61 -14.34 -5.92 -6.27
CA ARG A 61 -15.39 -4.94 -6.57
C ARG A 61 -15.33 -4.47 -8.01
N MET A 62 -14.13 -4.11 -8.49
CA MET A 62 -13.92 -3.63 -9.85
C MET A 62 -14.10 -4.71 -10.92
N TYR A 63 -13.76 -5.95 -10.59
CA TYR A 63 -13.80 -7.11 -11.52
C TYR A 63 -14.60 -8.27 -10.91
N PRO A 64 -15.93 -8.14 -10.79
CA PRO A 64 -16.78 -9.09 -10.05
C PRO A 64 -16.81 -10.50 -10.63
N GLU A 65 -16.42 -10.66 -11.90
CA GLU A 65 -16.34 -11.93 -12.60
C GLU A 65 -14.99 -12.64 -12.43
N ALA A 66 -14.00 -11.96 -11.82
CA ALA A 66 -12.69 -12.55 -11.59
C ALA A 66 -12.63 -13.24 -10.22
N ALA A 67 -11.94 -14.37 -10.19
CA ALA A 67 -11.44 -14.96 -8.95
C ALA A 67 -10.15 -14.23 -8.57
N VAL A 68 -10.10 -13.66 -7.38
CA VAL A 68 -8.93 -12.95 -6.86
C VAL A 68 -8.25 -13.81 -5.80
N THR A 69 -6.95 -14.01 -5.97
CA THR A 69 -6.08 -14.67 -5.01
C THR A 69 -5.09 -13.63 -4.47
N GLY A 70 -4.91 -13.54 -3.15
CA GLY A 70 -3.93 -12.70 -2.51
C GLY A 70 -2.81 -13.53 -1.88
N ILE A 71 -1.55 -13.12 -2.05
CA ILE A 71 -0.40 -13.75 -1.42
C ILE A 71 0.45 -12.71 -0.68
N ASP A 72 0.83 -13.01 0.56
CA ASP A 72 1.76 -12.21 1.35
C ASP A 72 2.64 -13.12 2.21
N ARG A 73 3.87 -12.70 2.48
CA ARG A 73 4.77 -13.44 3.37
C ARG A 73 4.39 -13.28 4.84
N ASP A 74 3.71 -12.19 5.20
CA ASP A 74 3.30 -11.89 6.56
C ASP A 74 2.00 -12.63 6.89
N ARG A 75 2.12 -13.69 7.69
CA ARG A 75 0.99 -14.53 8.10
C ARG A 75 -0.08 -13.79 8.90
N ASP A 76 0.28 -12.72 9.60
CA ASP A 76 -0.66 -11.98 10.41
C ASP A 76 -1.51 -11.08 9.52
N PHE A 77 -0.92 -10.48 8.47
CA PHE A 77 -1.69 -9.84 7.40
C PHE A 77 -2.64 -10.81 6.71
N VAL A 78 -2.15 -12.00 6.33
CA VAL A 78 -2.98 -13.03 5.67
C VAL A 78 -4.13 -13.47 6.56
N SER A 79 -3.89 -13.66 7.86
CA SER A 79 -4.94 -14.04 8.82
C SER A 79 -6.00 -12.95 8.95
N PHE A 80 -5.59 -11.70 9.02
CA PHE A 80 -6.49 -10.55 9.04
C PHE A 80 -7.30 -10.45 7.74
N ALA A 81 -6.64 -10.56 6.59
CA ALA A 81 -7.28 -10.48 5.28
C ALA A 81 -8.37 -11.55 5.10
N LYS A 82 -8.10 -12.79 5.50
CA LYS A 82 -9.09 -13.88 5.50
C LYS A 82 -10.34 -13.56 6.32
N ALA A 83 -10.18 -12.89 7.45
CA ALA A 83 -11.28 -12.53 8.33
C ALA A 83 -12.12 -11.36 7.81
N HIS A 84 -11.52 -10.44 7.05
CA HIS A 84 -12.15 -9.17 6.67
C HIS A 84 -12.52 -9.06 5.18
N VAL A 85 -11.95 -9.90 4.32
CA VAL A 85 -12.21 -9.87 2.86
C VAL A 85 -12.62 -11.27 2.36
N PRO A 86 -13.85 -11.72 2.63
CA PRO A 86 -14.27 -13.13 2.47
C PRO A 86 -14.38 -13.61 1.02
N ARG A 87 -14.31 -12.72 0.03
CA ARG A 87 -14.42 -13.07 -1.40
C ARG A 87 -13.08 -13.37 -2.08
N VAL A 88 -11.99 -13.36 -1.33
CA VAL A 88 -10.62 -13.54 -1.82
C VAL A 88 -9.99 -14.77 -1.18
N ASP A 89 -9.29 -15.56 -1.96
CA ASP A 89 -8.47 -16.65 -1.46
C ASP A 89 -7.09 -16.11 -1.06
N PHE A 90 -6.77 -16.13 0.23
CA PHE A 90 -5.49 -15.62 0.74
C PHE A 90 -4.55 -16.76 1.13
N LEU A 91 -3.27 -16.62 0.77
CA LEU A 91 -2.21 -17.58 1.08
C LEU A 91 -0.98 -16.87 1.66
N THR A 92 -0.25 -17.57 2.52
CA THR A 92 1.08 -17.12 2.94
C THR A 92 2.11 -17.66 1.95
N GLY A 93 2.98 -16.78 1.43
CA GLY A 93 4.04 -17.17 0.50
C GLY A 93 4.96 -16.03 0.12
N ASP A 94 6.03 -16.36 -0.58
CA ASP A 94 7.08 -15.43 -0.99
C ASP A 94 6.83 -14.93 -2.42
N ALA A 95 6.91 -13.62 -2.62
CA ALA A 95 6.78 -12.98 -3.94
C ALA A 95 7.89 -13.38 -4.93
N THR A 96 9.03 -13.87 -4.41
CA THR A 96 10.19 -14.31 -5.20
C THR A 96 10.20 -15.82 -5.48
N ALA A 97 9.20 -16.55 -4.97
CA ALA A 97 9.03 -18.01 -5.16
C ALA A 97 7.54 -18.36 -5.03
N LEU A 98 6.75 -17.96 -6.02
CA LEU A 98 5.28 -18.11 -5.98
C LEU A 98 4.87 -19.58 -6.04
N PRO A 99 4.00 -20.07 -5.13
CA PRO A 99 3.60 -21.47 -5.06
C PRO A 99 2.50 -21.83 -6.10
N PHE A 100 2.61 -21.30 -7.30
CA PHE A 100 1.66 -21.53 -8.37
C PHE A 100 2.36 -22.10 -9.61
N PRO A 101 1.67 -22.94 -10.40
CA PRO A 101 2.20 -23.40 -11.69
C PRO A 101 2.42 -22.24 -12.67
N ASP A 102 3.21 -22.49 -13.70
CA ASP A 102 3.33 -21.60 -14.84
C ASP A 102 1.96 -21.37 -15.49
N ASP A 103 1.76 -20.22 -16.10
CA ASP A 103 0.56 -19.89 -16.91
C ASP A 103 -0.78 -20.07 -16.15
N SER A 104 -0.81 -19.73 -14.84
CA SER A 104 -1.98 -19.92 -13.97
C SER A 104 -2.93 -18.71 -13.96
N PHE A 105 -2.41 -17.50 -14.18
CA PHE A 105 -3.15 -16.26 -14.00
C PHE A 105 -3.29 -15.44 -15.28
N ASP A 106 -4.39 -14.73 -15.41
CA ASP A 106 -4.63 -13.75 -16.48
C ASP A 106 -4.01 -12.41 -16.14
N ALA A 107 -3.86 -12.11 -14.82
CA ALA A 107 -3.23 -10.90 -14.36
C ALA A 107 -2.50 -11.11 -13.02
N THR A 108 -1.37 -10.41 -12.85
CA THR A 108 -0.73 -10.17 -11.55
C THR A 108 -0.82 -8.69 -11.21
N VAL A 109 -1.10 -8.37 -9.95
CA VAL A 109 -1.18 -7.00 -9.44
C VAL A 109 -0.35 -6.91 -8.16
N SER A 110 0.42 -5.85 -8.00
CA SER A 110 1.14 -5.58 -6.75
C SER A 110 1.09 -4.09 -6.42
N HIS A 111 1.07 -3.74 -5.13
CA HIS A 111 1.10 -2.36 -4.69
C HIS A 111 2.14 -2.15 -3.59
N THR A 112 3.13 -1.30 -3.85
CA THR A 112 4.24 -1.01 -2.92
C THR A 112 4.96 -2.27 -2.43
N VAL A 113 5.33 -3.16 -3.34
CA VAL A 113 6.04 -4.43 -3.08
C VAL A 113 7.39 -4.45 -3.79
N SER A 114 7.43 -4.01 -5.05
CA SER A 114 8.63 -4.09 -5.91
C SER A 114 9.87 -3.45 -5.30
N GLU A 115 9.70 -2.45 -4.45
CA GLU A 115 10.78 -1.75 -3.76
C GLU A 115 11.39 -2.53 -2.58
N HIS A 116 10.73 -3.61 -2.15
CA HIS A 116 11.11 -4.39 -0.96
C HIS A 116 11.68 -5.76 -1.28
N VAL A 117 11.54 -6.22 -2.52
CA VAL A 117 11.91 -7.57 -2.96
C VAL A 117 12.94 -7.54 -4.08
N GLU A 118 13.73 -8.59 -4.20
CA GLU A 118 14.74 -8.72 -5.24
C GLU A 118 14.06 -8.66 -6.63
N THR A 119 14.53 -7.73 -7.46
CA THR A 119 13.85 -7.30 -8.68
C THR A 119 13.76 -8.40 -9.73
N ASP A 120 14.85 -9.16 -9.94
CA ASP A 120 14.91 -10.21 -10.98
C ASP A 120 13.95 -11.37 -10.63
N ALA A 121 13.96 -11.83 -9.38
CA ALA A 121 13.07 -12.88 -8.92
C ALA A 121 11.60 -12.41 -8.92
N PHE A 122 11.34 -11.17 -8.50
CA PHE A 122 9.98 -10.60 -8.44
C PHE A 122 9.31 -10.54 -9.82
N PHE A 123 9.99 -9.99 -10.84
CA PHE A 123 9.42 -9.93 -12.18
C PHE A 123 9.47 -11.27 -12.89
N GLY A 124 10.52 -12.08 -12.63
CA GLY A 124 10.63 -13.44 -13.18
C GLY A 124 9.47 -14.33 -12.77
N GLU A 125 9.09 -14.32 -11.49
CA GLU A 125 7.95 -15.10 -10.98
C GLU A 125 6.61 -14.59 -11.52
N GLN A 126 6.41 -13.28 -11.61
CA GLN A 126 5.20 -12.73 -12.23
C GLN A 126 5.10 -13.12 -13.70
N TYR A 127 6.22 -13.06 -14.44
CA TYR A 127 6.24 -13.51 -15.84
C TYR A 127 5.94 -15.00 -15.97
N ARG A 128 6.48 -15.83 -15.08
CA ARG A 128 6.28 -17.28 -15.08
C ARG A 128 4.81 -17.67 -14.87
N VAL A 129 4.17 -17.10 -13.83
CA VAL A 129 2.80 -17.49 -13.47
C VAL A 129 1.72 -16.88 -14.36
N LEU A 130 2.04 -15.83 -15.13
CA LEU A 130 1.12 -15.27 -16.10
C LEU A 130 0.98 -16.16 -17.33
N ARG A 131 -0.24 -16.29 -17.85
CA ARG A 131 -0.54 -16.86 -19.16
C ARG A 131 0.02 -15.98 -20.28
N ASP A 132 0.19 -16.55 -21.46
CA ASP A 132 0.46 -15.73 -22.65
C ASP A 132 -0.71 -14.74 -22.88
N GLY A 133 -0.39 -13.48 -23.14
CA GLY A 133 -1.36 -12.37 -23.16
C GLY A 133 -1.74 -11.85 -21.77
N GLY A 134 -1.26 -12.45 -20.70
CA GLY A 134 -1.52 -12.03 -19.33
C GLY A 134 -0.86 -10.69 -18.99
N ILE A 135 -1.45 -9.98 -18.04
CA ILE A 135 -1.09 -8.60 -17.71
C ILE A 135 -0.40 -8.53 -16.35
N CYS A 136 0.82 -8.01 -16.30
CA CYS A 136 1.50 -7.62 -15.07
C CYS A 136 1.18 -6.15 -14.77
N VAL A 137 0.74 -5.85 -13.54
CA VAL A 137 0.47 -4.49 -13.06
C VAL A 137 1.22 -4.24 -11.76
N VAL A 138 2.03 -3.19 -11.75
CA VAL A 138 2.73 -2.73 -10.56
C VAL A 138 2.28 -1.32 -10.20
N LEU A 139 1.72 -1.17 -9.00
CA LEU A 139 1.36 0.11 -8.42
C LEU A 139 2.47 0.53 -7.45
N SER A 140 2.98 1.74 -7.60
CA SER A 140 4.00 2.30 -6.72
C SER A 140 3.58 3.68 -6.22
N SER A 141 3.65 3.88 -4.91
CA SER A 141 3.39 5.19 -4.31
C SER A 141 4.51 6.15 -4.69
N ARG A 142 4.12 7.33 -5.21
CA ARG A 142 5.04 8.41 -5.56
C ARG A 142 4.83 9.59 -4.61
N ARG A 143 5.70 10.59 -4.72
CA ARG A 143 5.66 11.74 -3.85
C ARG A 143 4.36 12.52 -4.03
N GLY A 144 3.59 12.65 -2.94
CA GLY A 144 2.45 13.55 -2.82
C GLY A 144 2.80 14.79 -2.00
N PHE A 145 1.78 15.46 -1.47
CA PHE A 145 1.93 16.53 -0.51
C PHE A 145 0.83 16.45 0.56
N SER A 146 1.07 17.10 1.71
CA SER A 146 0.08 17.21 2.78
C SER A 146 0.07 18.64 3.29
N VAL A 147 -1.13 19.13 3.60
CA VAL A 147 -1.38 20.39 4.28
C VAL A 147 -2.23 20.09 5.52
N PRO A 148 -1.61 19.88 6.68
CA PRO A 148 -2.33 19.51 7.89
C PRO A 148 -3.16 20.68 8.43
N ALA A 149 -4.25 20.37 9.14
CA ALA A 149 -5.00 21.36 9.88
C ALA A 149 -4.10 22.03 10.95
N PRO A 150 -4.22 23.34 11.18
CA PRO A 150 -3.41 24.02 12.19
C PRO A 150 -3.52 23.42 13.61
N CYS A 151 -4.67 22.83 13.94
CA CYS A 151 -4.86 22.15 15.22
C CYS A 151 -4.13 20.79 15.31
N LEU A 152 -3.64 20.25 14.20
CA LEU A 152 -2.87 19.01 14.12
C LEU A 152 -1.36 19.28 14.11
N ALA A 153 -0.93 20.53 14.22
CA ALA A 153 0.49 20.86 14.36
C ALA A 153 1.12 20.06 15.51
N MET A 154 2.38 19.70 15.33
CA MET A 154 3.14 18.96 16.33
C MET A 154 3.20 19.77 17.65
N THR A 155 2.83 19.13 18.75
CA THR A 155 2.92 19.70 20.09
C THR A 155 4.35 19.72 20.58
N GLU A 156 4.67 20.51 21.60
CA GLU A 156 6.01 20.52 22.21
C GLU A 156 6.37 19.13 22.79
N THR A 157 5.38 18.39 23.32
CA THR A 157 5.57 17.00 23.81
C THR A 157 5.95 16.06 22.68
N GLU A 158 5.26 16.11 21.54
CA GLU A 158 5.59 15.32 20.36
C GLU A 158 6.97 15.69 19.82
N LYS A 159 7.25 16.99 19.69
CA LYS A 159 8.54 17.48 19.19
C LYS A 159 9.70 16.99 20.06
N TRP A 160 9.60 17.18 21.37
CA TRP A 160 10.60 16.66 22.31
C TRP A 160 10.82 15.14 22.19
N PHE A 161 9.73 14.40 22.01
CA PHE A 161 9.79 12.94 21.85
C PHE A 161 10.57 12.54 20.58
N TRP A 162 10.22 13.13 19.44
CA TRP A 162 10.82 12.79 18.14
C TRP A 162 12.25 13.32 17.98
N ASP A 163 12.54 14.55 18.42
CA ASP A 163 13.89 15.14 18.37
C ASP A 163 14.93 14.27 19.10
N ARG A 164 14.50 13.57 20.14
CA ARG A 164 15.37 12.65 20.91
C ARG A 164 15.63 11.34 20.18
N LEU A 165 14.73 10.88 19.36
CA LEU A 165 14.83 9.64 18.61
C LEU A 165 15.50 9.80 17.24
N GLU A 166 15.44 10.99 16.66
CA GLU A 166 16.00 11.28 15.33
C GLU A 166 17.46 10.80 15.13
N PRO A 167 18.40 10.99 16.10
CA PRO A 167 19.78 10.56 15.93
C PRO A 167 19.99 9.03 16.10
N LEU A 168 18.96 8.26 16.46
CA LEU A 168 19.08 6.84 16.67
C LEU A 168 18.93 6.07 15.35
N PRO A 169 19.73 5.00 15.14
CA PRO A 169 19.58 4.18 13.94
C PRO A 169 18.21 3.46 13.95
N ASP A 170 17.48 3.51 12.83
CA ASP A 170 16.25 2.73 12.70
C ASP A 170 16.60 1.26 12.39
N PRO A 171 16.31 0.31 13.28
CA PRO A 171 16.59 -1.11 13.06
C PRO A 171 15.79 -1.71 11.89
N ALA A 172 14.72 -1.04 11.45
CA ALA A 172 13.91 -1.49 10.32
C ALA A 172 14.37 -0.92 8.96
N ALA A 173 15.30 0.04 8.94
CA ALA A 173 15.73 0.73 7.71
C ALA A 173 16.27 -0.22 6.63
N GLU A 174 16.93 -1.32 7.02
CA GLU A 174 17.48 -2.31 6.08
C GLU A 174 16.42 -3.13 5.33
N TYR A 175 15.16 -3.13 5.83
CA TYR A 175 14.05 -3.89 5.24
C TYR A 175 13.15 -3.02 4.35
N ILE A 176 13.28 -1.70 4.43
CA ILE A 176 12.41 -0.75 3.72
C ILE A 176 13.11 -0.26 2.44
N ALA A 177 12.42 -0.36 1.31
CA ALA A 177 12.88 0.14 0.00
C ALA A 177 14.31 -0.32 -0.36
N ARG A 178 14.61 -1.60 -0.15
CA ARG A 178 15.93 -2.19 -0.43
C ARG A 178 16.25 -2.21 -1.93
N TYR A 179 15.23 -2.26 -2.77
CA TYR A 179 15.32 -2.34 -4.24
C TYR A 179 14.48 -1.24 -4.88
N PRO A 180 14.76 0.05 -4.60
CA PRO A 180 13.92 1.13 -5.08
C PRO A 180 13.96 1.19 -6.60
N LEU A 181 12.79 1.38 -7.19
CA LEU A 181 12.64 1.71 -8.62
C LEU A 181 11.91 3.05 -8.70
N ASP A 182 12.53 4.03 -9.33
CA ASP A 182 11.88 5.31 -9.54
C ASP A 182 10.78 5.25 -10.63
N ALA A 183 10.18 6.38 -10.94
CA ALA A 183 9.07 6.42 -11.90
C ALA A 183 9.51 6.11 -13.34
N GLN A 184 10.78 6.26 -13.65
CA GLN A 184 11.38 5.96 -14.95
C GLN A 184 11.92 4.53 -14.99
N GLU A 185 12.51 4.07 -13.90
CA GLU A 185 13.12 2.74 -13.80
C GLU A 185 12.10 1.61 -13.80
N LEU A 186 10.94 1.82 -13.18
CA LEU A 186 9.89 0.78 -13.08
C LEU A 186 9.39 0.28 -14.45
N PRO A 187 8.99 1.12 -15.42
CA PRO A 187 8.61 0.64 -16.75
C PRO A 187 9.79 0.00 -17.49
N LEU A 188 11.01 0.53 -17.36
CA LEU A 188 12.21 -0.05 -17.97
C LEU A 188 12.53 -1.45 -17.40
N ALA A 189 12.33 -1.64 -16.10
CA ALA A 189 12.48 -2.95 -15.49
C ALA A 189 11.48 -3.94 -16.08
N MET A 190 10.20 -3.59 -16.23
CA MET A 190 9.22 -4.47 -16.84
C MET A 190 9.60 -4.86 -18.29
N GLU A 191 10.07 -3.90 -19.10
CA GLU A 191 10.54 -4.18 -20.47
C GLU A 191 11.76 -5.13 -20.48
N LYS A 192 12.70 -4.94 -19.55
CA LYS A 192 13.88 -5.80 -19.37
C LYS A 192 13.48 -7.26 -19.10
N TYR A 193 12.41 -7.47 -18.31
CA TYR A 193 11.91 -8.82 -17.97
C TYR A 193 10.98 -9.42 -19.03
N GLY A 194 10.84 -8.80 -20.19
CA GLY A 194 10.15 -9.38 -21.34
C GLY A 194 8.71 -8.94 -21.51
N PHE A 195 8.18 -8.12 -20.61
CA PHE A 195 6.85 -7.54 -20.81
C PHE A 195 6.84 -6.58 -22.01
N ARG A 196 5.74 -6.57 -22.76
CA ARG A 196 5.52 -5.75 -23.95
C ARG A 196 4.33 -4.82 -23.74
N ASP A 197 4.16 -3.85 -24.63
CA ASP A 197 3.11 -2.82 -24.55
C ASP A 197 3.08 -2.16 -23.16
N VAL A 198 4.26 -1.91 -22.60
CA VAL A 198 4.39 -1.30 -21.28
C VAL A 198 3.80 0.10 -21.31
N ARG A 199 2.90 0.38 -20.37
CA ARG A 199 2.23 1.68 -20.22
C ARG A 199 2.34 2.15 -18.79
N SER A 200 2.54 3.45 -18.63
CA SER A 200 2.58 4.10 -17.32
C SER A 200 1.48 5.16 -17.24
N GLY A 201 0.77 5.18 -16.12
CA GLY A 201 -0.25 6.18 -15.82
C GLY A 201 -0.25 6.51 -14.34
N TYR A 202 -1.03 7.52 -13.94
CA TYR A 202 -1.03 8.01 -12.57
C TYR A 202 -2.46 8.23 -12.09
N VAL A 203 -2.72 7.84 -10.83
CA VAL A 203 -3.93 8.20 -10.09
C VAL A 203 -3.52 9.14 -8.96
N THR A 204 -4.23 10.24 -8.83
CA THR A 204 -4.09 11.17 -7.71
C THR A 204 -5.25 10.96 -6.75
N ILE A 205 -4.93 10.62 -5.51
CA ILE A 205 -5.89 10.43 -4.42
C ILE A 205 -5.80 11.64 -3.52
N ALA A 206 -6.89 12.40 -3.44
CA ALA A 206 -7.01 13.54 -2.54
C ALA A 206 -7.92 13.16 -1.35
N LEU A 207 -7.36 13.16 -0.17
CA LEU A 207 -8.06 12.94 1.09
C LEU A 207 -8.27 14.29 1.76
N THR A 208 -9.45 14.88 1.57
CA THR A 208 -9.82 16.21 2.06
C THR A 208 -11.14 16.08 2.83
N PRO A 209 -11.10 16.05 4.18
CA PRO A 209 -12.30 15.83 5.01
C PRO A 209 -13.39 16.88 4.76
N ASP A 210 -12.99 18.14 4.58
CA ASP A 210 -13.91 19.26 4.46
C ASP A 210 -14.47 19.51 3.06
N ASP A 211 -14.07 18.70 2.07
CA ASP A 211 -14.64 18.78 0.72
C ASP A 211 -16.11 18.35 0.73
N PRO A 212 -17.04 19.16 0.19
CA PRO A 212 -18.46 18.80 0.12
C PRO A 212 -18.76 17.48 -0.60
N GLY A 213 -17.87 17.04 -1.48
CA GLY A 213 -17.96 15.73 -2.14
C GLY A 213 -17.47 14.56 -1.30
N THR A 214 -16.90 14.80 -0.11
CA THR A 214 -16.47 13.76 0.83
C THR A 214 -17.63 13.44 1.78
N PRO A 215 -18.19 12.21 1.79
CA PRO A 215 -19.22 11.80 2.74
C PRO A 215 -18.71 11.92 4.19
N ALA A 216 -19.62 12.17 5.14
CA ALA A 216 -19.26 12.42 6.54
C ALA A 216 -18.52 11.25 7.21
N ASP A 217 -18.92 10.02 6.93
CA ASP A 217 -18.24 8.81 7.39
C ASP A 217 -16.83 8.69 6.84
N MET A 218 -16.66 9.05 5.57
CA MET A 218 -15.34 9.11 4.93
C MET A 218 -14.47 10.23 5.51
N ALA A 219 -15.05 11.41 5.79
CA ALA A 219 -14.33 12.52 6.41
C ALA A 219 -13.77 12.12 7.79
N HIS A 220 -14.59 11.47 8.63
CA HIS A 220 -14.13 10.91 9.90
C HIS A 220 -13.06 9.83 9.70
N ALA A 221 -13.25 8.93 8.74
CA ALA A 221 -12.24 7.89 8.44
C ALA A 221 -10.89 8.47 8.01
N ILE A 222 -10.87 9.58 7.25
CA ILE A 222 -9.64 10.30 6.86
C ILE A 222 -8.94 10.87 8.10
N ILE A 223 -9.69 11.55 8.98
CA ILE A 223 -9.14 12.13 10.21
C ILE A 223 -8.61 11.02 11.14
N ASP A 224 -9.34 9.94 11.27
CA ASP A 224 -8.97 8.82 12.14
C ASP A 224 -7.78 8.01 11.57
N GLU A 225 -7.65 7.88 10.24
CA GLU A 225 -6.48 7.23 9.64
C GLU A 225 -5.20 7.95 10.01
N GLU A 226 -5.17 9.29 9.94
CA GLU A 226 -4.00 10.07 10.34
C GLU A 226 -3.71 9.93 11.85
N ARG A 227 -4.77 9.94 12.70
CA ARG A 227 -4.64 9.67 14.13
C ARG A 227 -4.00 8.31 14.37
N TYR A 228 -4.49 7.25 13.72
CA TYR A 228 -3.96 5.90 13.89
C TYR A 228 -2.51 5.79 13.45
N CYS A 229 -2.15 6.39 12.32
CA CYS A 229 -0.76 6.43 11.85
C CYS A 229 0.18 7.09 12.87
N MET A 230 -0.25 8.21 13.47
CA MET A 230 0.56 8.90 14.48
C MET A 230 0.67 8.10 15.77
N CYS A 231 -0.42 7.52 16.26
CA CYS A 231 -0.39 6.67 17.47
C CYS A 231 0.49 5.44 17.25
N GLU A 232 0.36 4.77 16.09
CA GLU A 232 1.17 3.61 15.76
C GLU A 232 2.66 3.96 15.67
N ALA A 233 3.02 5.12 15.11
CA ALA A 233 4.41 5.57 15.05
C ALA A 233 5.03 5.69 16.46
N VAL A 234 4.28 6.19 17.44
CA VAL A 234 4.70 6.28 18.83
C VAL A 234 4.89 4.89 19.46
N GLU A 235 3.92 4.00 19.26
CA GLU A 235 4.02 2.62 19.75
C GLU A 235 5.16 1.85 19.08
N ALA A 236 5.39 2.08 17.78
CA ALA A 236 6.52 1.49 17.07
C ALA A 236 7.87 2.01 17.62
N ALA A 237 7.95 3.31 17.91
CA ALA A 237 9.15 3.88 18.52
C ALA A 237 9.46 3.25 19.88
N LYS A 238 8.44 3.01 20.71
CA LYS A 238 8.60 2.30 21.98
C LYS A 238 9.12 0.87 21.79
N ARG A 239 8.58 0.14 20.80
CA ARG A 239 9.06 -1.22 20.49
C ARG A 239 10.48 -1.23 19.95
N LYS A 240 10.86 -0.24 19.12
CA LYS A 240 12.20 -0.11 18.54
C LYS A 240 13.26 0.31 19.56
N TYR A 241 12.88 1.15 20.50
CA TYR A 241 13.80 1.78 21.45
C TYR A 241 13.36 1.58 22.92
N PRO A 242 13.17 0.34 23.40
CA PRO A 242 12.58 0.06 24.71
C PRO A 242 13.44 0.55 25.90
N LEU A 243 14.73 0.81 25.68
CA LEU A 243 15.63 1.38 26.70
C LEU A 243 15.67 2.92 26.71
N VAL A 244 15.08 3.55 25.70
CA VAL A 244 15.08 5.02 25.51
C VAL A 244 13.69 5.60 25.73
N VAL A 245 12.64 4.88 25.32
CA VAL A 245 11.24 5.31 25.39
C VAL A 245 10.54 4.61 26.54
N THR A 246 10.02 5.38 27.50
CA THR A 246 9.30 4.88 28.66
C THR A 246 7.79 4.80 28.41
N GLU A 247 7.08 4.04 29.27
CA GLU A 247 5.60 3.97 29.25
C GLU A 247 4.97 5.33 29.50
N GLU A 248 5.52 6.11 30.43
CA GLU A 248 4.99 7.43 30.79
C GLU A 248 5.12 8.42 29.65
N GLU A 249 6.26 8.44 28.96
CA GLU A 249 6.49 9.27 27.77
C GLU A 249 5.55 8.87 26.64
N THR A 250 5.41 7.57 26.38
CA THR A 250 4.48 7.03 25.38
C THR A 250 3.05 7.50 25.69
N ALA A 251 2.58 7.34 26.92
CA ALA A 251 1.24 7.75 27.33
C ALA A 251 1.02 9.27 27.17
N ALA A 252 2.02 10.08 27.54
CA ALA A 252 1.94 11.54 27.40
C ALA A 252 1.81 11.98 25.93
N VAL A 253 2.59 11.37 25.01
CA VAL A 253 2.52 11.68 23.58
C VAL A 253 1.21 11.19 22.97
N LEU A 254 0.74 9.99 23.30
CA LEU A 254 -0.55 9.49 22.84
C LEU A 254 -1.72 10.35 23.33
N SER A 255 -1.67 10.89 24.56
CA SER A 255 -2.66 11.83 25.07
C SER A 255 -2.65 13.13 24.27
N ALA A 256 -1.49 13.68 23.96
CA ALA A 256 -1.37 14.91 23.16
C ALA A 256 -1.92 14.71 21.74
N ILE A 257 -1.65 13.55 21.13
CA ILE A 257 -2.22 13.16 19.83
C ILE A 257 -3.74 13.08 19.94
N ALA A 258 -4.29 12.35 20.92
CA ALA A 258 -5.73 12.22 21.11
C ALA A 258 -6.42 13.58 21.23
N GLU A 259 -5.91 14.50 22.05
CA GLU A 259 -6.47 15.82 22.26
C GLU A 259 -6.55 16.67 20.98
N LYS A 260 -5.50 16.66 20.16
CA LYS A 260 -5.49 17.45 18.92
C LYS A 260 -6.45 16.86 17.86
N PHE A 261 -6.55 15.54 17.74
CA PHE A 261 -7.49 14.90 16.82
C PHE A 261 -8.95 15.04 17.31
N ASP A 262 -9.22 14.91 18.59
CA ASP A 262 -10.55 15.21 19.14
C ASP A 262 -10.98 16.67 18.88
N ARG A 263 -10.03 17.60 18.90
CA ARG A 263 -10.27 18.99 18.50
C ARG A 263 -10.59 19.09 17.02
N ARG A 264 -9.87 18.36 16.15
CA ARG A 264 -10.13 18.35 14.70
C ARG A 264 -11.52 17.78 14.38
N VAL A 265 -11.91 16.68 15.02
CA VAL A 265 -13.24 16.07 14.88
C VAL A 265 -14.33 17.07 15.32
N ARG A 266 -14.20 17.67 16.51
CA ARG A 266 -15.17 18.68 16.97
C ARG A 266 -15.28 19.89 16.02
N GLN A 267 -14.19 20.31 15.39
CA GLN A 267 -14.22 21.39 14.39
C GLN A 267 -15.02 20.96 13.16
N TYR A 268 -14.77 19.75 12.66
CA TYR A 268 -15.52 19.18 11.54
C TYR A 268 -17.01 19.08 11.85
N ASP A 269 -17.39 18.47 12.98
CA ASP A 269 -18.77 18.27 13.41
C ASP A 269 -19.52 19.60 13.66
N SER A 270 -18.82 20.65 14.04
CA SER A 270 -19.40 21.99 14.17
C SER A 270 -19.55 22.74 12.83
N GLY A 271 -19.17 22.14 11.72
CA GLY A 271 -19.20 22.74 10.39
C GLY A 271 -18.06 23.73 10.11
N LYS A 272 -17.05 23.79 11.00
CA LYS A 272 -15.86 24.62 10.76
C LYS A 272 -14.95 23.95 9.73
N ARG A 273 -14.86 24.54 8.54
CA ARG A 273 -14.00 24.07 7.47
C ARG A 273 -12.56 24.56 7.66
N ILE A 274 -11.60 23.66 7.49
CA ILE A 274 -10.16 23.92 7.63
C ILE A 274 -9.42 23.65 6.32
N TRP A 275 -9.94 22.76 5.49
CA TRP A 275 -9.38 22.36 4.21
C TRP A 275 -7.99 21.73 4.30
N ASP A 276 -7.73 21.01 5.39
CA ASP A 276 -6.60 20.11 5.44
C ASP A 276 -6.75 19.03 4.37
N THR A 277 -5.64 18.63 3.81
CA THR A 277 -5.64 17.67 2.71
C THR A 277 -4.35 16.84 2.70
N ALA A 278 -4.47 15.58 2.34
CA ALA A 278 -3.35 14.72 2.00
C ALA A 278 -3.54 14.21 0.57
N VAL A 279 -2.55 14.46 -0.27
CA VAL A 279 -2.56 14.02 -1.67
C VAL A 279 -1.51 12.96 -1.89
N SER A 280 -1.92 11.80 -2.36
CA SER A 280 -1.03 10.70 -2.78
C SER A 280 -1.07 10.57 -4.28
N VAL A 281 0.10 10.35 -4.90
CA VAL A 281 0.23 10.03 -6.32
C VAL A 281 0.64 8.57 -6.43
N ILE A 282 -0.16 7.77 -7.12
CA ILE A 282 0.11 6.35 -7.37
C ILE A 282 0.42 6.19 -8.85
N GLN A 283 1.64 5.77 -9.16
CA GLN A 283 2.01 5.33 -10.49
C GLN A 283 1.51 3.91 -10.70
N ILE A 284 0.92 3.67 -11.86
CA ILE A 284 0.46 2.35 -12.29
C ILE A 284 1.21 2.03 -13.59
N VAL A 285 2.06 1.01 -13.54
CA VAL A 285 2.75 0.51 -14.72
C VAL A 285 2.19 -0.87 -15.04
N ARG A 286 1.80 -1.09 -16.29
CA ARG A 286 1.33 -2.38 -16.76
C ARG A 286 2.07 -2.81 -18.01
N GLY A 287 2.28 -4.12 -18.16
CA GLY A 287 2.87 -4.73 -19.35
C GLY A 287 2.25 -6.09 -19.61
N VAL A 288 2.33 -6.56 -20.83
CA VAL A 288 1.73 -7.81 -21.30
C VAL A 288 2.81 -8.86 -21.51
N LYS A 289 2.61 -10.07 -20.95
CA LYS A 289 3.42 -11.25 -21.30
C LYS A 289 3.09 -11.66 -22.72
N ARG A 290 4.09 -11.68 -23.61
CA ARG A 290 3.91 -12.20 -24.96
C ARG A 290 4.97 -13.24 -25.28
N TRP A 291 4.55 -14.35 -25.86
CA TRP A 291 5.48 -15.32 -26.43
C TRP A 291 6.40 -14.64 -27.44
N TYR A 292 7.67 -14.94 -27.40
CA TYR A 292 8.58 -14.59 -28.47
C TYR A 292 8.20 -15.39 -29.73
N ASP A 293 7.52 -14.78 -30.66
CA ASP A 293 7.46 -15.29 -32.02
C ASP A 293 8.80 -14.98 -32.68
N ASN A 294 9.63 -16.04 -32.84
CA ASN A 294 10.95 -15.94 -33.50
C ASN A 294 10.87 -15.53 -34.97
N THR A 295 9.68 -15.28 -35.51
CA THR A 295 9.49 -14.91 -36.91
C THR A 295 9.78 -13.42 -37.20
N GLU A 296 9.83 -12.53 -36.18
CA GLU A 296 10.15 -11.10 -36.40
C GLU A 296 11.64 -10.78 -36.53
N LYS A 297 12.55 -11.74 -36.36
CA LYS A 297 14.01 -11.52 -36.57
C LYS A 297 14.49 -11.71 -38.01
N ALA A 298 13.60 -11.84 -38.98
CA ALA A 298 13.92 -12.07 -40.39
C ALA A 298 13.48 -10.94 -41.34
N GLN A 299 13.40 -9.69 -40.83
CA GLN A 299 13.23 -8.53 -41.72
C GLN A 299 14.30 -7.47 -41.46
#